data_a9410e1233ef5e300ccb6bf3da8e50b2
#
_entry.id   a9410e1233ef5e300ccb6bf3da8e50b2
#
_cell.length_a   1.000
_cell.length_b   1.000
_cell.length_c   1.000
_cell.angle_alpha   90.00
_cell.angle_beta   90.00
_cell.angle_gamma   90.00
#
_symmetry.space_group_name_H-M   'P 1'
#
loop_
_entity.id
_entity.type
_entity.pdbx_description
1 polymer ?
#
loop_
_entity_poly.entity_id
_entity_poly.type
_entity_poly.pdbx_seq_one_letter_code
_entity_poly.pdbx_strand_id
1 'polypeptide(L)'
;ETLRDGRQVYLDGNVVGDVTCHTAYRNVVASVARLYDFQCQPENIDLTTFETPEGTGRANRIWQLPSCFEELVQRRKGLEAWTGVHAGFLGRAPDHVASCISGMYMGRQIFEEYDPARASALSNYYHYARDNELYLTYVIINPQADRSKAAHEQEDEYLVAGVVDQDAEGITVRGAKMLATGGIMANEVFVTCIQPLQEKDRKYALSFAVPMNIKGLKILSRKSYEQQAPSLYDNPLSHQFDENDAVLYFDDVKVPWERVFINQD
;
A
#
# COMPACT_ATOMS: atom_id res chain seq x y z
N GLU A 1 -5.93 12.28 10.95
CA GLU A 1 -4.73 13.09 11.20
C GLU A 1 -3.49 12.53 10.49
N THR A 2 -3.27 11.22 10.45
CA THR A 2 -2.09 10.58 9.84
C THR A 2 -1.86 10.93 8.37
N LEU A 3 -2.87 11.38 7.63
CA LEU A 3 -2.75 11.80 6.24
C LEU A 3 -2.29 13.26 6.06
N ARG A 4 -2.18 14.04 7.15
CA ARG A 4 -1.61 15.40 7.15
C ARG A 4 -0.10 15.36 7.39
N ASP A 5 0.59 14.60 6.58
CA ASP A 5 1.98 14.20 6.74
C ASP A 5 2.94 14.92 5.77
N GLY A 6 2.42 15.83 4.94
CA GLY A 6 3.22 16.56 3.97
C GLY A 6 3.52 15.80 2.67
N ARG A 7 2.78 14.71 2.39
CA ARG A 7 2.91 13.96 1.14
C ARG A 7 2.75 14.84 -0.09
N GLN A 8 3.51 14.55 -1.15
CA GLN A 8 3.50 15.33 -2.38
C GLN A 8 2.50 14.75 -3.38
N VAL A 9 1.27 15.24 -3.36
CA VAL A 9 0.20 14.82 -4.28
C VAL A 9 0.02 15.86 -5.37
N TYR A 10 -0.10 15.40 -6.61
CA TYR A 10 -0.36 16.23 -7.78
C TYR A 10 -1.67 15.78 -8.46
N LEU A 11 -2.55 16.72 -8.72
CA LEU A 11 -3.80 16.53 -9.47
C LEU A 11 -3.90 17.59 -10.58
N ASP A 12 -4.05 17.15 -11.81
CA ASP A 12 -4.11 18.03 -13.00
C ASP A 12 -2.96 19.07 -13.03
N GLY A 13 -1.74 18.64 -12.67
CA GLY A 13 -0.53 19.47 -12.64
C GLY A 13 -0.39 20.39 -11.42
N ASN A 14 -1.38 20.42 -10.53
CA ASN A 14 -1.35 21.25 -9.33
C ASN A 14 -1.02 20.44 -8.08
N VAL A 15 -0.34 21.06 -7.13
CA VAL A 15 -0.06 20.47 -5.82
C VAL A 15 -1.33 20.46 -4.97
N VAL A 16 -1.64 19.33 -4.36
CA VAL A 16 -2.72 19.17 -3.37
C VAL A 16 -2.12 19.37 -1.99
N GLY A 17 -2.55 20.40 -1.27
CA GLY A 17 -1.98 20.73 0.04
C GLY A 17 -2.42 19.80 1.17
N ASP A 18 -3.71 19.44 1.22
CA ASP A 18 -4.30 18.55 2.24
C ASP A 18 -5.36 17.66 1.61
N VAL A 19 -5.06 16.37 1.50
CA VAL A 19 -5.97 15.36 0.91
C VAL A 19 -7.23 15.16 1.74
N THR A 20 -7.20 15.47 3.03
CA THR A 20 -8.32 15.23 3.95
C THR A 20 -9.48 16.21 3.76
N CYS A 21 -9.21 17.37 3.17
CA CYS A 21 -10.23 18.40 2.93
C CYS A 21 -10.39 18.77 1.44
N HIS A 22 -9.49 18.28 0.57
CA HIS A 22 -9.57 18.57 -0.86
C HIS A 22 -10.81 17.94 -1.49
N THR A 23 -11.50 18.67 -2.37
CA THR A 23 -12.77 18.27 -2.99
C THR A 23 -12.68 16.98 -3.81
N ALA A 24 -11.47 16.60 -4.25
CA ALA A 24 -11.23 15.38 -5.00
C ALA A 24 -11.15 14.11 -4.12
N TYR A 25 -10.99 14.23 -2.78
CA TYR A 25 -10.64 13.07 -1.94
C TYR A 25 -11.33 13.02 -0.58
N ARG A 26 -11.94 14.13 -0.13
CA ARG A 26 -12.47 14.25 1.24
C ARG A 26 -13.50 13.19 1.60
N ASN A 27 -14.35 12.78 0.63
CA ASN A 27 -15.41 11.82 0.90
C ASN A 27 -14.85 10.39 0.99
N VAL A 28 -13.93 10.00 0.12
CA VAL A 28 -13.29 8.69 0.21
C VAL A 28 -12.41 8.60 1.44
N VAL A 29 -11.68 9.66 1.81
CA VAL A 29 -10.94 9.73 3.08
C VAL A 29 -11.86 9.54 4.27
N ALA A 30 -13.02 10.20 4.29
CA ALA A 30 -14.03 10.02 5.34
C ALA A 30 -14.61 8.59 5.32
N SER A 31 -14.76 7.98 4.14
CA SER A 31 -15.25 6.60 4.02
C SER A 31 -14.26 5.58 4.58
N VAL A 32 -12.97 5.77 4.34
CA VAL A 32 -11.92 4.93 4.94
C VAL A 32 -11.84 5.15 6.46
N ALA A 33 -11.93 6.39 6.93
CA ALA A 33 -11.94 6.68 8.37
C ALA A 33 -13.07 5.94 9.10
N ARG A 34 -14.27 5.86 8.48
CA ARG A 34 -15.41 5.11 9.06
C ARG A 34 -15.14 3.62 9.27
N LEU A 35 -14.22 3.00 8.52
CA LEU A 35 -13.83 1.60 8.77
C LEU A 35 -13.13 1.46 10.13
N TYR A 36 -12.24 2.38 10.45
CA TYR A 36 -11.53 2.40 11.72
C TYR A 36 -12.45 2.82 12.87
N ASP A 37 -13.34 3.79 12.64
CA ASP A 37 -14.36 4.16 13.63
C ASP A 37 -15.30 2.96 13.95
N PHE A 38 -15.70 2.20 12.93
CA PHE A 38 -16.52 0.99 13.09
C PHE A 38 -15.80 -0.07 13.94
N GLN A 39 -14.51 -0.26 13.72
CA GLN A 39 -13.69 -1.20 14.51
C GLN A 39 -13.64 -0.83 15.98
N CYS A 40 -13.57 0.47 16.30
CA CYS A 40 -13.46 0.97 17.67
C CYS A 40 -14.78 0.94 18.46
N GLN A 41 -15.93 0.64 17.83
CA GLN A 41 -17.20 0.52 18.52
C GLN A 41 -17.19 -0.72 19.42
N PRO A 42 -17.66 -0.62 20.69
CA PRO A 42 -17.59 -1.73 21.66
C PRO A 42 -18.19 -3.03 21.14
N GLU A 43 -19.28 -2.95 20.39
CA GLU A 43 -19.99 -4.10 19.81
C GLU A 43 -19.22 -4.79 18.67
N ASN A 44 -18.24 -4.12 18.07
CA ASN A 44 -17.48 -4.60 16.92
C ASN A 44 -16.07 -5.06 17.27
N ILE A 45 -15.53 -4.68 18.43
CA ILE A 45 -14.13 -4.95 18.82
C ILE A 45 -13.80 -6.43 18.71
N ASP A 46 -14.61 -7.33 19.27
CA ASP A 46 -14.33 -8.76 19.25
C ASP A 46 -14.50 -9.39 17.86
N LEU A 47 -15.35 -8.78 17.03
CA LEU A 47 -15.55 -9.23 15.66
C LEU A 47 -14.37 -8.83 14.74
N THR A 48 -13.89 -7.60 14.90
CA THR A 48 -12.92 -7.00 13.96
C THR A 48 -11.46 -7.08 14.42
N THR A 49 -11.23 -7.37 15.71
CA THR A 49 -9.87 -7.44 16.29
C THR A 49 -9.58 -8.80 16.93
N PHE A 50 -8.32 -9.06 17.20
CA PHE A 50 -7.80 -10.24 17.91
C PHE A 50 -6.70 -9.84 18.89
N GLU A 51 -6.49 -10.64 19.95
CA GLU A 51 -5.34 -10.48 20.84
C GLU A 51 -4.07 -10.86 20.10
N THR A 52 -3.05 -10.00 20.15
CA THR A 52 -1.76 -10.31 19.52
C THR A 52 -1.07 -11.46 20.25
N PRO A 53 -0.41 -12.41 19.56
CA PRO A 53 0.26 -13.54 20.20
C PRO A 53 1.33 -13.13 21.23
N GLU A 54 1.93 -11.96 21.04
CA GLU A 54 2.95 -11.39 21.94
C GLU A 54 2.34 -10.75 23.19
N GLY A 55 1.00 -10.62 23.26
CA GLY A 55 0.31 -9.99 24.39
C GLY A 55 0.50 -8.48 24.46
N THR A 56 0.84 -7.84 23.35
CA THR A 56 1.05 -6.39 23.26
C THR A 56 -0.27 -5.60 23.14
N GLY A 57 -1.41 -6.29 23.03
CA GLY A 57 -2.73 -5.69 22.91
C GLY A 57 -3.55 -6.34 21.79
N ARG A 58 -4.51 -5.58 21.27
CA ARG A 58 -5.38 -6.03 20.18
C ARG A 58 -4.97 -5.38 18.85
N ALA A 59 -5.08 -6.14 17.77
CA ALA A 59 -4.88 -5.65 16.40
C ALA A 59 -6.07 -6.04 15.52
N ASN A 60 -6.25 -5.35 14.41
CA ASN A 60 -7.29 -5.68 13.44
C ASN A 60 -7.05 -7.07 12.83
N ARG A 61 -8.14 -7.84 12.65
CA ARG A 61 -8.09 -9.18 12.06
C ARG A 61 -7.57 -9.21 10.62
N ILE A 62 -7.48 -8.07 9.92
CA ILE A 62 -6.80 -8.03 8.61
C ILE A 62 -5.35 -8.50 8.71
N TRP A 63 -4.70 -8.31 9.86
CA TRP A 63 -3.33 -8.72 10.17
C TRP A 63 -3.22 -10.09 10.84
N GLN A 64 -4.35 -10.73 11.16
CA GLN A 64 -4.34 -12.03 11.82
C GLN A 64 -3.73 -13.10 10.90
N LEU A 65 -2.83 -13.92 11.47
CA LEU A 65 -2.24 -15.09 10.83
C LEU A 65 -3.02 -16.34 11.27
N PRO A 66 -4.03 -16.78 10.52
CA PRO A 66 -4.85 -17.91 10.95
C PRO A 66 -4.01 -19.19 11.03
N SER A 67 -4.03 -19.86 12.18
CA SER A 67 -3.36 -21.13 12.42
C SER A 67 -4.32 -22.32 12.36
N CYS A 68 -5.64 -22.05 12.40
CA CYS A 68 -6.70 -23.06 12.33
C CYS A 68 -7.92 -22.54 11.53
N PHE A 69 -8.84 -23.44 11.24
CA PHE A 69 -10.04 -23.12 10.47
C PHE A 69 -10.93 -22.10 11.17
N GLU A 70 -11.08 -22.18 12.48
CA GLU A 70 -11.90 -21.29 13.28
C GLU A 70 -11.38 -19.83 13.21
N GLU A 71 -10.08 -19.62 13.29
CA GLU A 71 -9.45 -18.31 13.15
C GLU A 71 -9.63 -17.74 11.74
N LEU A 72 -9.52 -18.58 10.71
CA LEU A 72 -9.80 -18.18 9.34
C LEU A 72 -11.25 -17.72 9.16
N VAL A 73 -12.20 -18.44 9.76
CA VAL A 73 -13.62 -18.07 9.75
C VAL A 73 -13.85 -16.75 10.49
N GLN A 74 -13.22 -16.56 11.64
CA GLN A 74 -13.35 -15.31 12.41
C GLN A 74 -12.77 -14.14 11.62
N ARG A 75 -11.59 -14.29 11.01
CA ARG A 75 -11.00 -13.29 10.14
C ARG A 75 -11.95 -12.92 8.99
N ARG A 76 -12.51 -13.90 8.31
CA ARG A 76 -13.48 -13.69 7.23
C ARG A 76 -14.72 -12.90 7.71
N LYS A 77 -15.27 -13.23 8.88
CA LYS A 77 -16.43 -12.52 9.45
C LYS A 77 -16.11 -11.06 9.76
N GLY A 78 -14.92 -10.77 10.27
CA GLY A 78 -14.45 -9.40 10.50
C GLY A 78 -14.37 -8.60 9.18
N LEU A 79 -13.80 -9.20 8.13
CA LEU A 79 -13.73 -8.59 6.80
C LEU A 79 -15.13 -8.39 6.18
N GLU A 80 -16.05 -9.36 6.36
CA GLU A 80 -17.43 -9.25 5.89
C GLU A 80 -18.15 -8.07 6.54
N ALA A 81 -17.96 -7.87 7.85
CA ALA A 81 -18.54 -6.73 8.56
C ALA A 81 -17.99 -5.39 8.03
N TRP A 82 -16.68 -5.30 7.79
CA TRP A 82 -16.08 -4.13 7.16
C TRP A 82 -16.62 -3.88 5.76
N THR A 83 -16.76 -4.93 4.96
CA THR A 83 -17.34 -4.84 3.62
C THR A 83 -18.75 -4.24 3.65
N GLY A 84 -19.53 -4.54 4.70
CA GLY A 84 -20.84 -3.93 4.92
C GLY A 84 -20.79 -2.40 5.06
N VAL A 85 -19.74 -1.85 5.68
CA VAL A 85 -19.57 -0.39 5.88
C VAL A 85 -19.41 0.37 4.57
N HIS A 86 -18.71 -0.23 3.59
CA HIS A 86 -18.47 0.39 2.28
C HIS A 86 -19.25 -0.28 1.15
N ALA A 87 -20.22 -1.14 1.46
CA ALA A 87 -21.07 -1.83 0.49
C ALA A 87 -20.29 -2.59 -0.62
N GLY A 88 -19.08 -3.04 -0.33
CA GLY A 88 -18.20 -3.73 -1.27
C GLY A 88 -17.48 -2.84 -2.30
N PHE A 89 -17.56 -1.51 -2.18
CA PHE A 89 -17.01 -0.58 -3.17
C PHE A 89 -15.61 -0.04 -2.88
N LEU A 90 -14.96 -0.45 -1.80
CA LEU A 90 -13.52 -0.26 -1.58
C LEU A 90 -12.81 -1.59 -1.86
N GLY A 91 -12.48 -1.86 -3.11
CA GLY A 91 -11.86 -3.11 -3.55
C GLY A 91 -10.39 -3.25 -3.12
N ARG A 92 -9.75 -2.13 -2.78
CA ARG A 92 -8.42 -2.05 -2.18
C ARG A 92 -8.50 -1.46 -0.77
N ALA A 93 -9.47 -1.94 0.02
CA ALA A 93 -9.58 -1.63 1.43
C ALA A 93 -8.31 -2.05 2.20
N PRO A 94 -8.10 -1.58 3.44
CA PRO A 94 -6.85 -1.84 4.17
C PRO A 94 -6.45 -3.32 4.30
N ASP A 95 -7.41 -4.25 4.23
CA ASP A 95 -7.17 -5.70 4.31
C ASP A 95 -6.39 -6.27 3.13
N HIS A 96 -6.45 -5.63 1.95
CA HIS A 96 -5.87 -6.16 0.72
C HIS A 96 -4.33 -6.31 0.84
N VAL A 97 -3.62 -5.22 1.11
CA VAL A 97 -2.15 -5.25 1.22
C VAL A 97 -1.69 -5.83 2.56
N ALA A 98 -2.47 -5.64 3.63
CA ALA A 98 -2.25 -6.33 4.90
C ALA A 98 -2.20 -7.85 4.71
N SER A 99 -3.09 -8.41 3.86
CA SER A 99 -3.07 -9.83 3.52
C SER A 99 -1.82 -10.23 2.72
N CYS A 100 -1.32 -9.37 1.82
CA CYS A 100 -0.07 -9.62 1.11
C CYS A 100 1.13 -9.70 2.06
N ILE A 101 1.28 -8.73 2.95
CA ILE A 101 2.36 -8.69 3.94
C ILE A 101 2.25 -9.86 4.93
N SER A 102 1.03 -10.17 5.39
CA SER A 102 0.78 -11.33 6.26
C SER A 102 1.17 -12.65 5.57
N GLY A 103 0.82 -12.80 4.28
CA GLY A 103 1.21 -13.97 3.49
C GLY A 103 2.72 -14.09 3.31
N MET A 104 3.41 -12.99 3.03
CA MET A 104 4.89 -12.95 2.96
C MET A 104 5.51 -13.33 4.31
N TYR A 105 4.99 -12.81 5.41
CA TYR A 105 5.47 -13.15 6.75
C TYR A 105 5.25 -14.63 7.09
N MET A 106 4.10 -15.22 6.70
CA MET A 106 3.86 -16.66 6.86
C MET A 106 4.86 -17.50 6.05
N GLY A 107 5.28 -17.02 4.88
CA GLY A 107 6.28 -17.62 4.01
C GLY A 107 7.72 -17.14 4.26
N ARG A 108 8.01 -16.48 5.38
CA ARG A 108 9.31 -15.81 5.65
C ARG A 108 10.54 -16.73 5.57
N GLN A 109 10.34 -18.04 5.68
CA GLN A 109 11.43 -19.03 5.54
C GLN A 109 12.12 -18.92 4.16
N ILE A 110 11.37 -18.62 3.10
CA ILE A 110 11.93 -18.43 1.76
C ILE A 110 12.89 -17.23 1.76
N PHE A 111 12.52 -16.15 2.46
CA PHE A 111 13.39 -14.98 2.60
C PHE A 111 14.61 -15.27 3.47
N GLU A 112 14.45 -16.10 4.52
CA GLU A 112 15.53 -16.50 5.43
C GLU A 112 16.58 -17.37 4.71
N GLU A 113 16.14 -18.29 3.86
CA GLU A 113 17.04 -19.11 3.01
C GLU A 113 17.82 -18.26 2.01
N TYR A 114 17.23 -17.15 1.55
CA TYR A 114 17.83 -16.25 0.61
C TYR A 114 18.76 -15.23 1.28
N ASP A 115 18.25 -14.43 2.23
CA ASP A 115 18.99 -13.46 3.04
C ASP A 115 18.31 -13.27 4.39
N PRO A 116 18.90 -13.75 5.50
CA PRO A 116 18.33 -13.58 6.84
C PRO A 116 18.06 -12.13 7.25
N ALA A 117 18.82 -11.16 6.72
CA ALA A 117 18.57 -9.75 6.99
C ALA A 117 17.26 -9.26 6.33
N ARG A 118 16.94 -9.78 5.14
CA ARG A 118 15.67 -9.48 4.44
C ARG A 118 14.49 -10.11 5.16
N ALA A 119 14.64 -11.35 5.64
CA ALA A 119 13.62 -12.00 6.47
C ALA A 119 13.35 -11.23 7.76
N SER A 120 14.39 -10.72 8.40
CA SER A 120 14.27 -9.89 9.60
C SER A 120 13.58 -8.56 9.31
N ALA A 121 13.93 -7.89 8.20
CA ALA A 121 13.29 -6.67 7.75
C ALA A 121 11.78 -6.87 7.51
N LEU A 122 11.40 -7.93 6.80
CA LEU A 122 10.01 -8.29 6.56
C LEU A 122 9.25 -8.58 7.87
N SER A 123 9.88 -9.33 8.80
CA SER A 123 9.28 -9.67 10.09
C SER A 123 9.02 -8.43 10.93
N ASN A 124 10.00 -7.54 11.04
CA ASN A 124 9.87 -6.28 11.76
C ASN A 124 8.80 -5.38 11.11
N TYR A 125 8.76 -5.34 9.79
CA TYR A 125 7.75 -4.56 9.08
C TYR A 125 6.33 -5.07 9.30
N TYR A 126 6.11 -6.40 9.28
CA TYR A 126 4.82 -6.99 9.59
C TYR A 126 4.31 -6.55 10.98
N HIS A 127 5.15 -6.70 12.01
CA HIS A 127 4.78 -6.29 13.37
C HIS A 127 4.51 -4.79 13.45
N TYR A 128 5.38 -3.97 12.86
CA TYR A 128 5.20 -2.52 12.82
C TYR A 128 3.88 -2.12 12.14
N ALA A 129 3.58 -2.68 10.97
CA ALA A 129 2.36 -2.34 10.22
C ALA A 129 1.09 -2.80 10.93
N ARG A 130 1.13 -4.00 11.55
CA ARG A 130 0.05 -4.55 12.38
C ARG A 130 -0.22 -3.67 13.61
N ASP A 131 0.83 -3.37 14.37
CA ASP A 131 0.70 -2.70 15.67
C ASP A 131 0.34 -1.21 15.55
N ASN A 132 0.60 -0.63 14.38
CA ASN A 132 0.18 0.73 14.03
C ASN A 132 -1.08 0.77 13.14
N GLU A 133 -1.70 -0.37 12.87
CA GLU A 133 -2.92 -0.51 12.05
C GLU A 133 -2.84 0.24 10.73
N LEU A 134 -1.71 0.10 10.02
CA LEU A 134 -1.46 0.88 8.81
C LEU A 134 -2.42 0.51 7.68
N TYR A 135 -2.93 1.52 6.99
CA TYR A 135 -3.49 1.35 5.66
C TYR A 135 -2.35 1.35 4.64
N LEU A 136 -2.21 0.26 3.92
CA LEU A 136 -1.19 0.09 2.89
C LEU A 136 -1.82 0.10 1.50
N THR A 137 -1.17 0.81 0.55
CA THR A 137 -1.35 0.55 -0.87
C THR A 137 -0.17 -0.27 -1.40
N TYR A 138 -0.29 -0.79 -2.63
CA TYR A 138 0.85 -1.37 -3.32
C TYR A 138 0.98 -0.84 -4.75
N VAL A 139 2.19 -0.91 -5.28
CA VAL A 139 2.47 -0.69 -6.70
C VAL A 139 3.31 -1.83 -7.25
N ILE A 140 2.74 -2.54 -8.22
CA ILE A 140 3.35 -3.74 -8.82
C ILE A 140 3.47 -3.65 -10.34
N ILE A 141 2.82 -2.66 -10.96
CA ILE A 141 2.74 -2.50 -12.40
C ILE A 141 3.72 -1.42 -12.85
N ASN A 142 4.50 -1.73 -13.86
CA ASN A 142 5.37 -0.78 -14.54
C ASN A 142 4.54 0.16 -15.44
N PRO A 143 4.99 1.41 -15.65
CA PRO A 143 4.41 2.28 -16.67
C PRO A 143 4.38 1.59 -18.04
N GLN A 144 3.24 1.75 -18.73
CA GLN A 144 2.94 0.99 -19.94
C GLN A 144 3.30 1.79 -21.20
N ALA A 145 4.59 2.05 -21.44
CA ALA A 145 5.06 2.75 -22.63
C ALA A 145 5.12 1.79 -23.84
N ASP A 146 6.05 0.84 -23.82
CA ASP A 146 6.11 -0.20 -24.86
C ASP A 146 5.96 -1.59 -24.22
N ARG A 147 4.79 -2.20 -24.37
CA ARG A 147 4.47 -3.51 -23.79
C ARG A 147 5.19 -4.69 -24.44
N SER A 148 5.79 -4.50 -25.62
CA SER A 148 6.56 -5.53 -26.31
C SER A 148 7.97 -5.67 -25.79
N LYS A 149 8.44 -4.72 -24.98
CA LYS A 149 9.79 -4.63 -24.45
C LYS A 149 9.87 -5.00 -22.98
N ALA A 150 10.95 -5.67 -22.58
CA ALA A 150 11.32 -5.86 -21.19
C ALA A 150 11.67 -4.53 -20.51
N ALA A 151 11.79 -4.51 -19.18
CA ALA A 151 12.10 -3.30 -18.43
C ALA A 151 13.44 -2.67 -18.86
N HIS A 152 14.46 -3.50 -19.09
CA HIS A 152 15.79 -3.03 -19.53
C HIS A 152 15.86 -2.58 -21.01
N GLU A 153 14.83 -2.87 -21.80
CA GLU A 153 14.76 -2.52 -23.23
C GLU A 153 13.96 -1.24 -23.49
N GLN A 154 13.38 -0.65 -22.45
CA GLN A 154 12.66 0.62 -22.58
C GLN A 154 13.64 1.73 -23.00
N GLU A 155 13.13 2.72 -23.74
CA GLU A 155 13.96 3.84 -24.24
C GLU A 155 14.57 4.67 -23.11
N ASP A 156 13.82 4.87 -22.02
CA ASP A 156 14.30 5.51 -20.80
C ASP A 156 14.44 4.47 -19.69
N GLU A 157 15.65 4.29 -19.18
CA GLU A 157 15.95 3.36 -18.10
C GLU A 157 15.27 3.70 -16.77
N TYR A 158 14.80 4.95 -16.59
CA TYR A 158 14.08 5.44 -15.41
C TYR A 158 12.56 5.47 -15.60
N LEU A 159 12.07 4.97 -16.72
CA LEU A 159 10.64 4.76 -16.92
C LEU A 159 10.07 3.84 -15.82
N VAL A 160 10.81 2.80 -15.47
CA VAL A 160 10.45 1.81 -14.45
C VAL A 160 11.27 2.06 -13.19
N ALA A 161 10.62 2.00 -12.02
CA ALA A 161 11.34 2.15 -10.75
C ALA A 161 12.36 1.03 -10.57
N GLY A 162 13.61 1.43 -10.37
CA GLY A 162 14.76 0.54 -10.18
C GLY A 162 15.78 1.12 -9.22
N VAL A 163 16.70 0.28 -8.78
CA VAL A 163 17.82 0.66 -7.91
C VAL A 163 18.87 1.39 -8.75
N VAL A 164 19.22 2.62 -8.37
CA VAL A 164 20.23 3.44 -9.02
C VAL A 164 21.52 3.54 -8.20
N ASP A 165 21.44 3.34 -6.91
CA ASP A 165 22.58 3.35 -5.99
C ASP A 165 22.26 2.54 -4.73
N GLN A 166 23.30 2.06 -4.04
CA GLN A 166 23.19 1.40 -2.74
C GLN A 166 24.44 1.67 -1.90
N ASP A 167 24.23 1.84 -0.60
CA ASP A 167 25.29 2.07 0.39
C ASP A 167 24.99 1.37 1.72
N ALA A 168 25.73 1.71 2.77
CA ALA A 168 25.55 1.12 4.09
C ALA A 168 24.17 1.44 4.73
N GLU A 169 23.48 2.50 4.30
CA GLU A 169 22.20 2.94 4.85
C GLU A 169 20.99 2.32 4.14
N GLY A 170 21.14 1.95 2.86
CA GLY A 170 20.02 1.42 2.08
C GLY A 170 20.23 1.51 0.58
N ILE A 171 19.10 1.42 -0.16
CA ILE A 171 19.06 1.57 -1.62
C ILE A 171 18.47 2.93 -2.00
N THR A 172 18.89 3.46 -3.15
CA THR A 172 18.27 4.63 -3.78
C THR A 172 17.47 4.19 -4.98
N VAL A 173 16.19 4.58 -5.03
CA VAL A 173 15.25 4.18 -6.08
C VAL A 173 14.88 5.37 -6.94
N ARG A 174 14.93 5.19 -8.27
CA ARG A 174 14.46 6.17 -9.26
C ARG A 174 13.54 5.51 -10.28
N GLY A 175 12.58 6.28 -10.81
CA GLY A 175 11.62 5.83 -11.82
C GLY A 175 10.20 5.72 -11.30
N ALA A 176 9.32 5.07 -12.04
CA ALA A 176 7.91 5.06 -11.74
C ALA A 176 7.32 3.65 -11.60
N LYS A 177 6.28 3.56 -10.79
CA LYS A 177 5.31 2.45 -10.72
C LYS A 177 3.90 3.02 -10.77
N MET A 178 2.95 2.25 -11.25
CA MET A 178 1.57 2.73 -11.43
C MET A 178 0.54 1.83 -10.77
N LEU A 179 -0.68 2.36 -10.69
CA LEU A 179 -1.85 1.76 -10.06
C LEU A 179 -1.71 1.65 -8.53
N ALA A 180 -1.26 2.76 -7.90
CA ALA A 180 -1.37 2.92 -6.46
C ALA A 180 -2.83 3.19 -6.08
N THR A 181 -3.67 2.14 -6.19
CA THR A 181 -5.08 2.22 -5.82
C THR A 181 -5.20 2.45 -4.31
N GLY A 182 -5.95 3.47 -3.91
CA GLY A 182 -6.02 3.89 -2.51
C GLY A 182 -4.80 4.67 -2.01
N GLY A 183 -3.81 4.96 -2.85
CA GLY A 183 -2.57 5.61 -2.44
C GLY A 183 -2.75 6.99 -1.80
N ILE A 184 -3.82 7.69 -2.15
CA ILE A 184 -4.15 8.98 -1.53
C ILE A 184 -4.51 8.83 -0.04
N MET A 185 -5.12 7.70 0.36
CA MET A 185 -5.55 7.40 1.73
C MET A 185 -4.58 6.51 2.50
N ALA A 186 -3.64 5.87 1.81
CA ALA A 186 -2.70 4.95 2.45
C ALA A 186 -1.65 5.69 3.29
N ASN A 187 -1.22 5.05 4.38
CA ASN A 187 -0.11 5.53 5.19
C ASN A 187 1.23 5.23 4.51
N GLU A 188 1.36 4.02 3.97
CA GLU A 188 2.59 3.55 3.33
C GLU A 188 2.28 2.82 2.02
N VAL A 189 3.29 2.68 1.16
CA VAL A 189 3.23 1.89 -0.05
C VAL A 189 4.17 0.70 0.01
N PHE A 190 3.63 -0.47 -0.33
CA PHE A 190 4.41 -1.67 -0.63
C PHE A 190 4.72 -1.70 -2.13
N VAL A 191 6.00 -1.66 -2.46
CA VAL A 191 6.52 -1.67 -3.84
C VAL A 191 7.06 -3.05 -4.15
N THR A 192 6.65 -3.65 -5.25
CA THR A 192 7.18 -4.96 -5.69
C THR A 192 7.02 -5.14 -7.20
N CYS A 193 7.37 -6.32 -7.71
CA CYS A 193 7.24 -6.69 -9.10
C CYS A 193 6.29 -7.88 -9.24
N ILE A 194 5.44 -7.87 -10.28
CA ILE A 194 4.59 -8.99 -10.65
C ILE A 194 5.01 -9.61 -11.99
N GLN A 195 5.65 -8.82 -12.85
CA GLN A 195 6.08 -9.27 -14.16
C GLN A 195 7.33 -10.15 -14.02
N PRO A 196 7.43 -11.25 -14.78
CA PRO A 196 8.66 -12.00 -14.86
C PRO A 196 9.82 -11.10 -15.28
N LEU A 197 10.94 -11.17 -14.57
CA LEU A 197 12.14 -10.41 -14.84
C LEU A 197 13.17 -11.31 -15.51
N GLN A 198 13.99 -10.71 -16.39
CA GLN A 198 15.14 -11.35 -17.00
C GLN A 198 16.40 -10.99 -16.20
N GLU A 199 17.50 -11.71 -16.40
CA GLU A 199 18.77 -11.41 -15.74
C GLU A 199 19.22 -9.94 -15.93
N LYS A 200 18.95 -9.36 -17.11
CA LYS A 200 19.24 -7.95 -17.42
C LYS A 200 18.31 -6.95 -16.69
N ASP A 201 17.19 -7.43 -16.16
CA ASP A 201 16.24 -6.61 -15.38
C ASP A 201 16.60 -6.53 -13.89
N ARG A 202 17.75 -7.02 -13.47
CA ARG A 202 18.15 -7.20 -12.08
C ARG A 202 17.94 -5.94 -11.22
N LYS A 203 18.25 -4.75 -11.73
CA LYS A 203 18.04 -3.48 -11.02
C LYS A 203 16.57 -3.15 -10.71
N TYR A 204 15.63 -3.80 -11.42
CA TYR A 204 14.19 -3.64 -11.22
C TYR A 204 13.59 -4.74 -10.32
N ALA A 205 14.39 -5.75 -9.95
CA ALA A 205 14.02 -6.80 -9.00
C ALA A 205 14.12 -6.25 -7.58
N LEU A 206 13.07 -5.63 -7.11
CA LEU A 206 13.03 -4.96 -5.81
C LEU A 206 11.68 -5.14 -5.13
N SER A 207 11.73 -5.27 -3.78
CA SER A 207 10.53 -5.25 -2.94
C SER A 207 10.84 -4.51 -1.64
N PHE A 208 10.04 -3.48 -1.33
CA PHE A 208 10.23 -2.64 -0.15
C PHE A 208 8.94 -1.95 0.26
N ALA A 209 8.91 -1.35 1.45
CA ALA A 209 7.81 -0.52 1.91
C ALA A 209 8.30 0.81 2.47
N VAL A 210 7.61 1.90 2.11
CA VAL A 210 7.96 3.25 2.55
C VAL A 210 6.72 4.10 2.84
N PRO A 211 6.83 5.10 3.75
CA PRO A 211 5.76 6.08 3.97
C PRO A 211 5.44 6.88 2.70
N MET A 212 4.14 7.22 2.53
CA MET A 212 3.70 8.01 1.38
C MET A 212 4.26 9.43 1.37
N ASN A 213 4.82 9.90 2.47
CA ASN A 213 5.45 11.21 2.60
C ASN A 213 7.00 11.17 2.54
N ILE A 214 7.58 10.02 2.21
CA ILE A 214 9.05 9.92 2.13
C ILE A 214 9.59 10.93 1.12
N LYS A 215 10.72 11.55 1.46
CA LYS A 215 11.36 12.55 0.61
C LYS A 215 11.68 11.96 -0.77
N GLY A 216 11.29 12.68 -1.83
CA GLY A 216 11.50 12.26 -3.23
C GLY A 216 10.34 11.47 -3.84
N LEU A 217 9.36 11.02 -3.05
CA LEU A 217 8.18 10.36 -3.60
C LEU A 217 7.15 11.40 -4.07
N LYS A 218 6.73 11.30 -5.33
CA LYS A 218 5.68 12.12 -5.94
C LYS A 218 4.50 11.24 -6.31
N ILE A 219 3.31 11.64 -5.89
CA ILE A 219 2.05 10.91 -6.09
C ILE A 219 1.25 11.63 -7.18
N LEU A 220 1.22 11.07 -8.38
CA LEU A 220 0.52 11.65 -9.52
C LEU A 220 -0.87 11.03 -9.62
N SER A 221 -1.86 11.71 -9.04
CA SER A 221 -3.23 11.23 -8.97
C SER A 221 -3.92 11.30 -10.33
N ARG A 222 -4.73 10.29 -10.66
CA ARG A 222 -5.70 10.43 -11.76
C ARG A 222 -6.80 11.43 -11.39
N LYS A 223 -7.57 11.85 -12.38
CA LYS A 223 -8.78 12.64 -12.15
C LYS A 223 -9.71 11.95 -11.15
N SER A 224 -10.26 12.72 -10.23
CA SER A 224 -11.18 12.22 -9.21
C SER A 224 -12.58 12.08 -9.78
N TYR A 225 -13.20 10.94 -9.60
CA TYR A 225 -14.62 10.75 -9.90
C TYR A 225 -15.50 11.41 -8.84
N GLU A 226 -15.03 11.51 -7.58
CA GLU A 226 -15.71 12.27 -6.54
C GLU A 226 -15.92 13.73 -6.94
N GLN A 227 -14.84 14.40 -7.36
CA GLN A 227 -14.88 15.80 -7.77
C GLN A 227 -15.71 16.03 -9.03
N GLN A 228 -15.76 15.06 -9.95
CA GLN A 228 -16.47 15.15 -11.21
C GLN A 228 -17.93 14.74 -11.12
N ALA A 229 -18.35 14.14 -10.02
CA ALA A 229 -19.73 13.72 -9.82
C ALA A 229 -20.66 14.94 -9.75
N PRO A 230 -21.63 15.09 -10.67
CA PRO A 230 -22.53 16.25 -10.69
C PRO A 230 -23.45 16.29 -9.47
N SER A 231 -23.81 15.13 -8.96
CA SER A 231 -24.60 15.01 -7.73
C SER A 231 -24.43 13.63 -7.08
N LEU A 232 -24.72 13.55 -5.78
CA LEU A 232 -24.79 12.27 -5.07
C LEU A 232 -25.86 11.33 -5.65
N TYR A 233 -26.93 11.88 -6.22
CA TYR A 233 -28.00 11.09 -6.84
C TYR A 233 -27.52 10.38 -8.10
N ASP A 234 -26.78 11.07 -8.96
CA ASP A 234 -26.32 10.51 -10.23
C ASP A 234 -25.13 9.54 -10.06
N ASN A 235 -24.27 9.82 -9.08
CA ASN A 235 -23.03 9.09 -8.86
C ASN A 235 -22.84 8.70 -7.36
N PRO A 236 -23.78 7.98 -6.74
CA PRO A 236 -23.78 7.77 -5.28
C PRO A 236 -22.57 7.01 -4.78
N LEU A 237 -22.03 6.08 -5.56
CA LEU A 237 -20.92 5.22 -5.18
C LEU A 237 -19.58 5.91 -5.42
N SER A 238 -19.31 6.39 -6.61
CA SER A 238 -18.06 7.07 -6.91
C SER A 238 -17.89 8.39 -6.16
N HIS A 239 -18.99 9.04 -5.77
CA HIS A 239 -18.94 10.22 -4.90
C HIS A 239 -18.42 9.92 -3.47
N GLN A 240 -18.58 8.68 -2.98
CA GLN A 240 -18.20 8.28 -1.63
C GLN A 240 -16.99 7.35 -1.56
N PHE A 241 -16.81 6.52 -2.60
CA PHE A 241 -15.89 5.39 -2.57
C PHE A 241 -14.91 5.41 -3.75
N ASP A 242 -14.58 6.59 -4.28
CA ASP A 242 -13.55 6.71 -5.30
C ASP A 242 -12.17 6.40 -4.72
N GLU A 243 -11.75 5.14 -4.79
CA GLU A 243 -10.45 4.71 -4.27
C GLU A 243 -9.29 5.49 -4.85
N ASN A 244 -9.49 6.10 -6.01
CA ASN A 244 -8.46 6.80 -6.78
C ASN A 244 -7.26 5.91 -7.11
N ASP A 245 -6.62 6.19 -8.21
CA ASP A 245 -5.36 5.57 -8.60
C ASP A 245 -4.30 6.64 -8.81
N ALA A 246 -3.06 6.27 -8.57
CA ALA A 246 -1.94 7.17 -8.80
C ALA A 246 -0.78 6.45 -9.50
N VAL A 247 0.02 7.23 -10.20
CA VAL A 247 1.38 6.86 -10.55
C VAL A 247 2.28 7.37 -9.41
N LEU A 248 3.16 6.52 -8.92
CA LEU A 248 4.19 6.89 -7.97
C LEU A 248 5.50 7.09 -8.72
N TYR A 249 6.06 8.27 -8.58
CA TYR A 249 7.36 8.60 -9.14
C TYR A 249 8.38 8.77 -8.02
N PHE A 250 9.41 7.94 -8.06
CA PHE A 250 10.54 7.94 -7.13
C PHE A 250 11.64 8.82 -7.71
N ASP A 251 11.91 9.95 -7.07
CA ASP A 251 12.92 10.92 -7.44
C ASP A 251 14.09 10.80 -6.44
N ASP A 252 14.95 9.82 -6.66
CA ASP A 252 16.06 9.44 -5.79
C ASP A 252 15.61 9.18 -4.34
N VAL A 253 14.59 8.34 -4.20
CA VAL A 253 14.06 7.97 -2.88
C VAL A 253 15.04 7.03 -2.17
N LYS A 254 15.56 7.45 -1.02
CA LYS A 254 16.39 6.62 -0.16
C LYS A 254 15.53 5.69 0.67
N VAL A 255 15.70 4.38 0.48
CA VAL A 255 14.98 3.33 1.20
C VAL A 255 15.97 2.62 2.13
N PRO A 256 15.80 2.73 3.46
CA PRO A 256 16.71 2.10 4.42
C PRO A 256 16.58 0.57 4.38
N TRP A 257 17.68 -0.13 4.73
CA TRP A 257 17.74 -1.59 4.62
C TRP A 257 16.68 -2.34 5.42
N GLU A 258 16.22 -1.80 6.54
CA GLU A 258 15.13 -2.38 7.34
C GLU A 258 13.76 -2.32 6.68
N ARG A 259 13.64 -1.62 5.55
CA ARG A 259 12.43 -1.52 4.73
C ARG A 259 12.53 -2.28 3.41
N VAL A 260 13.67 -2.92 3.12
CA VAL A 260 13.92 -3.66 1.88
C VAL A 260 13.76 -5.15 2.12
N PHE A 261 12.91 -5.82 1.33
CA PHE A 261 12.59 -7.26 1.46
C PHE A 261 13.22 -8.08 0.34
N ILE A 262 13.38 -7.49 -0.86
CA ILE A 262 14.10 -8.08 -2.02
C ILE A 262 14.93 -6.98 -2.65
N ASN A 263 16.17 -7.29 -3.03
CA ASN A 263 17.07 -6.36 -3.71
C ASN A 263 17.90 -7.09 -4.75
N GLN A 264 17.55 -6.91 -6.03
CA GLN A 264 18.30 -7.36 -7.19
C GLN A 264 18.49 -8.88 -7.31
N ASP A 265 17.53 -9.66 -6.87
CA ASP A 265 17.55 -11.14 -6.94
C ASP A 265 16.27 -11.75 -7.45
#